data_c0e4ddd928f91117d21f303691ff8290
#
_entry.id   c0e4ddd928f91117d21f303691ff8290
#
_cell.length_a   1.000
_cell.length_b   1.000
_cell.length_c   1.000
_cell.angle_alpha   90.00
_cell.angle_beta   90.00
_cell.angle_gamma   90.00
#
_symmetry.space_group_name_H-M   'P 1'
#
loop_
_entity.id
_entity.type
_entity.pdbx_description
1 polymer ?
#
loop_
_entity_poly.entity_id
_entity_poly.type
_entity_poly.pdbx_seq_one_letter_code
_entity_poly.pdbx_strand_id
1 'polypeptide(L)'
;MESAKNGLERIINSVANLKHLSDNAKQLQMTEKEVQNLEATKAMYDKFEQAMEDDFNTADAISAVFELVKFANMNADGTDTKQYIDELIKKITVLTDVLGLKVEKQEQMLDADIEALIEERQQARKNRDFARADEIRDELLAKGIVLEDTREGVRWKRN
;
A
#
# COMPACT_ATOMS: atom_id res chain seq x y z
N MET A 1 12.84 5.51 -16.39
CA MET A 1 12.64 5.54 -14.95
C MET A 1 11.22 5.98 -14.54
N GLU A 2 10.65 7.00 -15.12
CA GLU A 2 9.30 7.50 -14.83
C GLU A 2 8.18 6.48 -15.09
N SER A 3 8.28 5.70 -16.15
CA SER A 3 7.29 4.69 -16.54
C SER A 3 7.17 3.53 -15.52
N ALA A 4 8.28 3.06 -14.95
CA ALA A 4 8.27 2.00 -13.94
C ALA A 4 7.67 2.49 -12.59
N LYS A 5 7.98 3.73 -12.22
CA LYS A 5 7.40 4.38 -11.03
C LYS A 5 5.88 4.54 -11.17
N ASN A 6 5.43 5.02 -12.31
CA ASN A 6 4.00 5.16 -12.61
C ASN A 6 3.27 3.81 -12.61
N GLY A 7 3.94 2.75 -13.09
CA GLY A 7 3.42 1.39 -13.03
C GLY A 7 3.22 0.89 -11.60
N LEU A 8 4.23 1.04 -10.74
CA LEU A 8 4.14 0.65 -9.34
C LEU A 8 3.06 1.45 -8.59
N GLU A 9 2.98 2.77 -8.83
CA GLU A 9 1.95 3.62 -8.22
C GLU A 9 0.53 3.17 -8.62
N ARG A 10 0.32 2.72 -9.84
CA ARG A 10 -0.98 2.17 -10.28
C ARG A 10 -1.35 0.91 -9.50
N ILE A 11 -0.39 0.01 -9.26
CA ILE A 11 -0.63 -1.19 -8.44
C ILE A 11 -0.95 -0.79 -7.00
N ILE A 12 -0.17 0.10 -6.40
CA ILE A 12 -0.37 0.59 -5.03
C ILE A 12 -1.75 1.22 -4.87
N ASN A 13 -2.16 2.08 -5.81
CA ASN A 13 -3.47 2.73 -5.77
C ASN A 13 -4.62 1.73 -5.93
N SER A 14 -4.45 0.71 -6.77
CA SER A 14 -5.43 -0.35 -6.92
C SER A 14 -5.61 -1.16 -5.63
N VAL A 15 -4.50 -1.58 -5.00
CA VAL A 15 -4.54 -2.29 -3.71
C VAL A 15 -5.18 -1.42 -2.63
N ALA A 16 -4.85 -0.13 -2.57
CA ALA A 16 -5.45 0.81 -1.61
C ALA A 16 -6.97 0.96 -1.82
N ASN A 17 -7.42 1.04 -3.08
CA ASN A 17 -8.85 1.09 -3.40
C ASN A 17 -9.57 -0.21 -3.03
N LEU A 18 -8.97 -1.36 -3.32
CA LEU A 18 -9.53 -2.67 -2.91
C LEU A 18 -9.61 -2.80 -1.39
N LYS A 19 -8.60 -2.36 -0.65
CA LYS A 19 -8.64 -2.32 0.83
C LYS A 19 -9.80 -1.45 1.32
N HIS A 20 -10.00 -0.27 0.74
CA HIS A 20 -11.13 0.59 1.09
C HIS A 20 -12.48 -0.09 0.81
N LEU A 21 -12.64 -0.78 -0.32
CA LEU A 21 -13.84 -1.56 -0.62
C LEU A 21 -14.04 -2.69 0.38
N SER A 22 -12.97 -3.43 0.72
CA SER A 22 -13.01 -4.52 1.70
C SER A 22 -13.46 -4.04 3.08
N ASP A 23 -12.92 -2.89 3.55
CA ASP A 23 -13.26 -2.31 4.86
C ASP A 23 -14.72 -1.87 4.95
N ASN A 24 -15.34 -1.51 3.83
CA ASN A 24 -16.73 -1.07 3.74
C ASN A 24 -17.70 -2.17 3.28
N ALA A 25 -17.21 -3.36 2.96
CA ALA A 25 -18.03 -4.47 2.48
C ALA A 25 -18.97 -4.99 3.57
N LYS A 26 -20.23 -5.13 3.21
CA LYS A 26 -21.31 -5.55 4.15
C LYS A 26 -21.68 -7.02 4.02
N GLN A 27 -21.40 -7.64 2.89
CA GLN A 27 -21.76 -9.03 2.62
C GLN A 27 -20.65 -9.98 3.09
N LEU A 28 -21.07 -11.11 3.68
CA LEU A 28 -20.15 -12.06 4.32
C LEU A 28 -19.85 -13.30 3.49
N GLN A 29 -20.76 -13.71 2.58
CA GLN A 29 -20.63 -14.93 1.79
C GLN A 29 -20.46 -14.60 0.32
N MET A 30 -19.42 -15.18 -0.29
CA MET A 30 -19.17 -15.04 -1.72
C MET A 30 -20.34 -15.56 -2.56
N THR A 31 -20.64 -14.83 -3.61
CA THR A 31 -21.59 -15.22 -4.65
C THR A 31 -20.95 -16.16 -5.67
N GLU A 32 -21.76 -16.89 -6.44
CA GLU A 32 -21.25 -17.73 -7.53
C GLU A 32 -20.45 -16.93 -8.56
N LYS A 33 -20.87 -15.70 -8.85
CA LYS A 33 -20.15 -14.79 -9.75
C LYS A 33 -18.75 -14.46 -9.23
N GLU A 34 -18.63 -14.18 -7.94
CA GLU A 34 -17.33 -13.88 -7.31
C GLU A 34 -16.40 -15.10 -7.33
N VAL A 35 -16.93 -16.29 -7.09
CA VAL A 35 -16.16 -17.54 -7.22
C VAL A 35 -15.67 -17.72 -8.66
N GLN A 36 -16.52 -17.53 -9.66
CA GLN A 36 -16.12 -17.59 -11.07
C GLN A 36 -15.06 -16.54 -11.43
N ASN A 37 -15.16 -15.34 -10.89
CA ASN A 37 -14.16 -14.30 -11.08
C ASN A 37 -12.82 -14.70 -10.48
N LEU A 38 -12.79 -15.30 -9.29
CA LEU A 38 -11.56 -15.81 -8.69
C LEU A 38 -10.93 -16.95 -9.52
N GLU A 39 -11.75 -17.84 -10.07
CA GLU A 39 -11.27 -18.88 -10.99
C GLU A 39 -10.65 -18.28 -12.26
N ALA A 40 -11.26 -17.22 -12.81
CA ALA A 40 -10.72 -16.53 -13.98
C ALA A 40 -9.34 -15.90 -13.74
N THR A 41 -9.00 -15.55 -12.51
CA THR A 41 -7.66 -15.03 -12.16
C THR A 41 -6.55 -16.06 -12.29
N LYS A 42 -6.90 -17.35 -12.32
CA LYS A 42 -5.92 -18.44 -12.47
C LYS A 42 -5.09 -18.29 -13.75
N ALA A 43 -5.70 -17.89 -14.83
CA ALA A 43 -4.99 -17.68 -16.10
C ALA A 43 -3.86 -16.64 -15.98
N MET A 44 -4.03 -15.59 -15.18
CA MET A 44 -2.99 -14.58 -14.93
C MET A 44 -1.88 -15.11 -14.04
N TYR A 45 -2.22 -15.95 -13.08
CA TYR A 45 -1.24 -16.69 -12.27
C TYR A 45 -0.39 -17.63 -13.11
N ASP A 46 -1.01 -18.42 -13.96
CA ASP A 46 -0.30 -19.36 -14.84
C ASP A 46 0.66 -18.62 -15.78
N LYS A 47 0.25 -17.45 -16.31
CA LYS A 47 1.14 -16.58 -17.10
C LYS A 47 2.32 -16.06 -16.30
N PHE A 48 2.09 -15.66 -15.05
CA PHE A 48 3.14 -15.20 -14.16
C PHE A 48 4.15 -16.31 -13.87
N GLU A 49 3.68 -17.50 -13.53
CA GLU A 49 4.53 -18.68 -13.26
C GLU A 49 5.36 -19.03 -14.49
N GLN A 50 4.75 -19.11 -15.67
CA GLN A 50 5.46 -19.38 -16.93
C GLN A 50 6.54 -18.34 -17.20
N ALA A 51 6.27 -17.05 -16.98
CA ALA A 51 7.25 -15.99 -17.16
C ALA A 51 8.43 -16.10 -16.19
N MET A 52 8.17 -16.52 -14.95
CA MET A 52 9.21 -16.72 -13.94
C MET A 52 10.03 -17.99 -14.18
N GLU A 53 9.44 -19.02 -14.77
CA GLU A 53 10.13 -20.25 -15.18
C GLU A 53 10.98 -20.05 -16.44
N ASP A 54 10.60 -19.12 -17.33
CA ASP A 54 11.32 -18.76 -18.55
C ASP A 54 12.46 -17.75 -18.25
N ASP A 55 13.55 -18.26 -17.69
CA ASP A 55 14.75 -17.48 -17.33
C ASP A 55 14.48 -16.18 -16.56
N PHE A 56 13.48 -16.22 -15.65
CA PHE A 56 13.04 -15.04 -14.87
C PHE A 56 12.65 -13.83 -15.75
N ASN A 57 11.81 -14.08 -16.75
CA ASN A 57 11.27 -13.02 -17.60
C ASN A 57 10.38 -12.05 -16.81
N THR A 58 11.00 -11.12 -16.10
CA THR A 58 10.33 -10.16 -15.22
C THR A 58 9.40 -9.22 -15.97
N ALA A 59 9.65 -8.93 -17.24
CA ALA A 59 8.77 -8.07 -18.06
C ALA A 59 7.40 -8.72 -18.28
N ASP A 60 7.37 -10.01 -18.64
CA ASP A 60 6.14 -10.75 -18.82
C ASP A 60 5.46 -11.05 -17.49
N ALA A 61 6.23 -11.32 -16.43
CA ALA A 61 5.70 -11.47 -15.08
C ALA A 61 5.00 -10.17 -14.59
N ILE A 62 5.59 -9.01 -14.79
CA ILE A 62 4.98 -7.71 -14.48
C ILE A 62 3.71 -7.48 -15.32
N SER A 63 3.72 -7.86 -16.58
CA SER A 63 2.53 -7.78 -17.45
C SER A 63 1.37 -8.61 -16.90
N ALA A 64 1.65 -9.82 -16.40
CA ALA A 64 0.64 -10.65 -15.75
C ALA A 64 0.07 -10.02 -14.48
N VAL A 65 0.92 -9.35 -13.68
CA VAL A 65 0.46 -8.56 -12.51
C VAL A 65 -0.48 -7.44 -12.93
N PHE A 66 -0.14 -6.69 -13.99
CA PHE A 66 -1.02 -5.63 -14.48
C PHE A 66 -2.35 -6.16 -15.03
N GLU A 67 -2.36 -7.32 -15.68
CA GLU A 67 -3.61 -7.96 -16.11
C GLU A 67 -4.49 -8.31 -14.89
N LEU A 68 -3.90 -8.85 -13.83
CA LEU A 68 -4.61 -9.16 -12.58
C LEU A 68 -5.15 -7.91 -11.90
N VAL A 69 -4.35 -6.84 -11.81
CA VAL A 69 -4.78 -5.54 -11.26
C VAL A 69 -5.93 -4.95 -12.07
N LYS A 70 -5.84 -4.98 -13.39
CA LYS A 70 -6.91 -4.52 -14.28
C LYS A 70 -8.19 -5.34 -14.07
N PHE A 71 -8.05 -6.66 -13.99
CA PHE A 71 -9.19 -7.56 -13.75
C PHE A 71 -9.86 -7.24 -12.41
N ALA A 72 -9.08 -7.07 -11.34
CA ALA A 72 -9.60 -6.72 -10.02
C ALA A 72 -10.35 -5.38 -10.04
N ASN A 73 -9.79 -4.34 -10.68
CA ASN A 73 -10.43 -3.03 -10.80
C ASN A 73 -11.74 -3.05 -11.60
N MET A 74 -11.86 -3.96 -12.56
CA MET A 74 -13.07 -4.09 -13.38
C MET A 74 -14.15 -4.96 -12.72
N ASN A 75 -13.80 -5.85 -11.83
CA ASN A 75 -14.67 -6.87 -11.25
C ASN A 75 -14.83 -6.76 -9.73
N ALA A 76 -14.38 -5.67 -9.12
CA ALA A 76 -14.60 -5.39 -7.70
C ALA A 76 -15.28 -4.04 -7.51
N ASP A 77 -16.36 -4.02 -6.74
CA ASP A 77 -17.09 -2.81 -6.39
C ASP A 77 -17.65 -2.86 -4.95
N GLY A 78 -18.35 -1.81 -4.55
CA GLY A 78 -18.90 -1.68 -3.19
C GLY A 78 -20.04 -2.65 -2.86
N THR A 79 -20.50 -3.49 -3.80
CA THR A 79 -21.53 -4.52 -3.59
C THR A 79 -20.94 -5.89 -3.34
N ASP A 80 -19.65 -6.07 -3.59
CA ASP A 80 -18.94 -7.34 -3.43
C ASP A 80 -18.67 -7.70 -1.96
N THR A 81 -18.42 -8.99 -1.74
CA THR A 81 -18.14 -9.50 -0.39
C THR A 81 -16.71 -9.18 0.02
N LYS A 82 -16.54 -8.97 1.33
CA LYS A 82 -15.20 -8.76 1.92
C LYS A 82 -14.24 -9.89 1.55
N GLN A 83 -14.70 -11.13 1.64
CA GLN A 83 -13.90 -12.32 1.36
C GLN A 83 -13.38 -12.32 -0.09
N TYR A 84 -14.22 -11.97 -1.06
CA TYR A 84 -13.82 -11.88 -2.47
C TYR A 84 -12.75 -10.80 -2.69
N ILE A 85 -12.97 -9.62 -2.13
CA ILE A 85 -12.05 -8.49 -2.28
C ILE A 85 -10.70 -8.80 -1.61
N ASP A 86 -10.72 -9.38 -0.41
CA ASP A 86 -9.50 -9.78 0.31
C ASP A 86 -8.69 -10.85 -0.47
N GLU A 87 -9.36 -11.79 -1.14
CA GLU A 87 -8.69 -12.77 -2.00
C GLU A 87 -8.04 -12.11 -3.23
N LEU A 88 -8.68 -11.11 -3.84
CA LEU A 88 -8.06 -10.33 -4.93
C LEU A 88 -6.81 -9.58 -4.46
N ILE A 89 -6.88 -8.92 -3.30
CA ILE A 89 -5.73 -8.23 -2.69
C ILE A 89 -4.60 -9.22 -2.45
N LYS A 90 -4.89 -10.33 -1.83
CA LYS A 90 -3.92 -11.38 -1.52
C LYS A 90 -3.23 -11.90 -2.78
N LYS A 91 -3.99 -12.15 -3.84
CA LYS A 91 -3.46 -12.60 -5.13
C LYS A 91 -2.48 -11.60 -5.73
N ILE A 92 -2.82 -10.31 -5.73
CA ILE A 92 -1.92 -9.24 -6.21
C ILE A 92 -0.67 -9.16 -5.34
N THR A 93 -0.83 -9.17 -4.02
CA THR A 93 0.29 -9.04 -3.07
C THR A 93 1.28 -10.21 -3.20
N VAL A 94 0.80 -11.44 -3.32
CA VAL A 94 1.68 -12.61 -3.50
C VAL A 94 2.56 -12.47 -4.74
N LEU A 95 2.01 -12.08 -5.89
CA LEU A 95 2.78 -11.92 -7.12
C LEU A 95 3.78 -10.76 -7.03
N THR A 96 3.37 -9.65 -6.43
CA THR A 96 4.26 -8.49 -6.25
C THR A 96 5.38 -8.77 -5.25
N ASP A 97 5.13 -9.54 -4.20
CA ASP A 97 6.15 -9.96 -3.23
C ASP A 97 7.22 -10.84 -3.87
N VAL A 98 6.83 -11.76 -4.76
CA VAL A 98 7.79 -12.57 -5.54
C VAL A 98 8.74 -11.68 -6.35
N LEU A 99 8.24 -10.56 -6.88
CA LEU A 99 9.03 -9.57 -7.62
C LEU A 99 9.77 -8.58 -6.71
N GLY A 100 9.63 -8.67 -5.39
CA GLY A 100 10.22 -7.74 -4.44
C GLY A 100 9.57 -6.35 -4.44
N LEU A 101 8.36 -6.23 -4.97
CA LEU A 101 7.61 -4.97 -5.04
C LEU A 101 6.73 -4.79 -3.81
N LYS A 102 6.97 -3.74 -3.04
CA LYS A 102 6.10 -3.38 -1.92
C LYS A 102 4.92 -2.55 -2.43
N VAL A 103 3.72 -3.11 -2.31
CA VAL A 103 2.47 -2.48 -2.80
C VAL A 103 1.59 -1.93 -1.69
N GLU A 104 2.07 -1.91 -0.46
CA GLU A 104 1.38 -1.21 0.61
C GLU A 104 1.63 0.29 0.49
N LYS A 105 0.52 1.05 0.46
CA LYS A 105 0.61 2.49 0.58
C LYS A 105 1.09 2.78 2.00
N GLN A 106 2.29 3.32 2.14
CA GLN A 106 2.67 3.92 3.42
C GLN A 106 1.62 4.99 3.72
N GLU A 107 0.93 4.83 4.84
CA GLU A 107 0.06 5.90 5.34
C GLU A 107 0.94 7.12 5.56
N GLN A 108 0.85 8.07 4.65
CA GLN A 108 1.50 9.35 4.85
C GLN A 108 0.71 10.07 5.92
N MET A 109 1.36 10.37 7.04
CA MET A 109 0.78 11.26 8.05
C MET A 109 0.35 12.55 7.39
N LEU A 110 -0.84 13.03 7.76
CA LEU A 110 -1.29 14.37 7.37
C LEU A 110 -0.34 15.42 7.96
N ASP A 111 -0.11 16.49 7.23
CA ASP A 111 0.75 17.60 7.69
C ASP A 111 0.30 18.17 9.05
N ALA A 112 -1.03 18.23 9.29
CA ALA A 112 -1.60 18.63 10.55
C ALA A 112 -1.22 17.71 11.71
N ASP A 113 -1.15 16.39 11.49
CA ASP A 113 -0.75 15.43 12.52
C ASP A 113 0.75 15.55 12.83
N ILE A 114 1.57 15.81 11.80
CA ILE A 114 3.00 16.06 11.95
C ILE A 114 3.23 17.33 12.78
N GLU A 115 2.54 18.41 12.48
CA GLU A 115 2.64 19.68 13.21
C GLU A 115 2.19 19.54 14.66
N ALA A 116 1.11 18.78 14.92
CA ALA A 116 0.63 18.50 16.28
C ALA A 116 1.69 17.72 17.11
N LEU A 117 2.35 16.73 16.53
CA LEU A 117 3.43 16.00 17.18
C LEU A 117 4.68 16.85 17.41
N ILE A 118 4.99 17.77 16.50
CA ILE A 118 6.09 18.73 16.68
C ILE A 118 5.79 19.66 17.84
N GLU A 119 4.56 20.17 17.97
CA GLU A 119 4.15 21.01 19.09
C GLU A 119 4.19 20.25 20.40
N GLU A 120 3.71 19.01 20.45
CA GLU A 120 3.81 18.14 21.63
C GLU A 120 5.27 17.92 22.02
N ARG A 121 6.17 17.66 21.05
CA ARG A 121 7.61 17.54 21.30
C ARG A 121 8.20 18.81 21.92
N GLN A 122 7.80 20.00 21.44
CA GLN A 122 8.25 21.27 21.97
C GLN A 122 7.78 21.48 23.43
N GLN A 123 6.53 21.10 23.72
CA GLN A 123 6.00 21.14 25.10
C GLN A 123 6.73 20.18 26.03
N ALA A 124 6.98 18.95 25.57
CA ALA A 124 7.77 17.98 26.33
C ALA A 124 9.15 18.53 26.66
N ARG A 125 9.85 19.16 25.72
CA ARG A 125 11.16 19.80 25.96
C ARG A 125 11.07 20.96 26.97
N LYS A 126 10.03 21.79 26.89
CA LYS A 126 9.80 22.88 27.88
C LYS A 126 9.57 22.33 29.28
N ASN A 127 8.88 21.20 29.38
CA ASN A 127 8.60 20.52 30.63
C ASN A 127 9.79 19.65 31.12
N ARG A 128 10.91 19.65 30.37
CA ARG A 128 12.09 18.82 30.61
C ARG A 128 11.83 17.31 30.53
N ASP A 129 10.77 16.93 29.83
CA ASP A 129 10.47 15.54 29.48
C ASP A 129 11.17 15.17 28.17
N PHE A 130 12.47 14.95 28.28
CA PHE A 130 13.31 14.64 27.13
C PHE A 130 13.04 13.25 26.56
N ALA A 131 12.59 12.31 27.41
CA ALA A 131 12.22 10.97 26.99
C ALA A 131 11.05 11.02 25.99
N ARG A 132 9.99 11.75 26.30
CA ARG A 132 8.86 11.94 25.41
C ARG A 132 9.22 12.69 24.12
N ALA A 133 10.07 13.69 24.23
CA ALA A 133 10.55 14.44 23.07
C ALA A 133 11.35 13.56 22.10
N ASP A 134 12.17 12.64 22.61
CA ASP A 134 12.94 11.70 21.80
C ASP A 134 12.04 10.62 21.19
N GLU A 135 11.05 10.10 21.91
CA GLU A 135 10.04 9.17 21.37
C GLU A 135 9.33 9.76 20.16
N ILE A 136 8.85 11.01 20.25
CA ILE A 136 8.15 11.69 19.15
C ILE A 136 9.08 11.85 17.95
N ARG A 137 10.33 12.22 18.18
CA ARG A 137 11.31 12.33 17.08
C ARG A 137 11.51 10.99 16.37
N ASP A 138 11.67 9.92 17.15
CA ASP A 138 11.91 8.58 16.61
C ASP A 138 10.67 8.02 15.91
N GLU A 139 9.47 8.31 16.41
CA GLU A 139 8.20 7.97 15.76
C GLU A 139 8.07 8.66 14.38
N LEU A 140 8.37 9.95 14.32
CA LEU A 140 8.33 10.71 13.07
C LEU A 140 9.39 10.21 12.08
N LEU A 141 10.60 9.90 12.57
CA LEU A 141 11.68 9.37 11.74
C LEU A 141 11.29 7.99 11.16
N ALA A 142 10.67 7.12 11.95
CA ALA A 142 10.17 5.82 11.51
C ALA A 142 9.10 5.95 10.40
N LYS A 143 8.36 7.06 10.38
CA LYS A 143 7.37 7.40 9.34
C LYS A 143 7.97 8.20 8.17
N GLY A 144 9.29 8.30 8.10
CA GLY A 144 9.99 9.01 7.04
C GLY A 144 9.98 10.53 7.16
N ILE A 145 9.70 11.08 8.35
CA ILE A 145 9.71 12.51 8.65
C ILE A 145 10.99 12.87 9.38
N VAL A 146 11.77 13.79 8.82
CA VAL A 146 13.01 14.29 9.43
C VAL A 146 12.76 15.68 9.98
N LEU A 147 13.10 15.89 11.26
CA LEU A 147 13.02 17.18 11.93
C LEU A 147 14.36 17.90 11.87
N GLU A 148 14.33 19.19 11.58
CA GLU A 148 15.49 20.08 11.60
C GLU A 148 15.22 21.22 12.59
N ASP A 149 16.01 21.28 13.67
CA ASP A 149 15.95 22.37 14.63
C ASP A 149 16.67 23.60 14.03
N THR A 150 15.97 24.71 13.86
CA THR A 150 16.51 25.97 13.36
C THR A 150 16.35 27.08 14.40
N ARG A 151 17.03 28.22 14.19
CA ARG A 151 16.89 29.39 15.08
C ARG A 151 15.49 29.98 15.07
N GLU A 152 14.70 29.74 14.00
CA GLU A 152 13.34 30.23 13.80
C GLU A 152 12.27 29.23 14.26
N GLY A 153 12.67 28.02 14.66
CA GLY A 153 11.78 26.93 15.08
C GLY A 153 12.16 25.59 14.45
N VAL A 154 11.24 24.62 14.55
CA VAL A 154 11.43 23.29 13.98
C VAL A 154 10.87 23.26 12.55
N ARG A 155 11.70 22.83 11.61
CA ARG A 155 11.26 22.51 10.25
C ARG A 155 11.23 21.01 10.07
N TRP A 156 10.43 20.54 9.15
CA TRP A 156 10.36 19.11 8.84
C TRP A 156 10.31 18.88 7.32
N LYS A 157 10.80 17.71 6.90
CA LYS A 157 10.73 17.26 5.51
C LYS A 157 10.41 15.76 5.49
N ARG A 158 9.78 15.32 4.40
CA ARG A 158 9.60 13.91 4.08
C ARG A 158 10.83 13.39 3.34
N ASN A 159 11.28 12.22 3.75
CA ASN A 159 12.35 11.50 3.04
C ASN A 159 11.78 10.72 1.85
#